data_89bf6b15b356a83b733456bbc7f47a63
#
_entry.id   89bf6b15b356a83b733456bbc7f47a63
#
_cell.length_a   1.000
_cell.length_b   1.000
_cell.length_c   1.000
_cell.angle_alpha   90.00
_cell.angle_beta   90.00
_cell.angle_gamma   90.00
#
_symmetry.space_group_name_H-M   'P 1'
#
loop_
_entity.id
_entity.type
_entity.pdbx_description
1 polymer ?
#
loop_
_entity_poly.entity_id
_entity_poly.type
_entity_poly.pdbx_seq_one_letter_code
_entity_poly.pdbx_strand_id
1 'polypeptide(L)'
;MYLQFQHIPLWPPRDIVKAYMPKVFKQQYPTIRVIIDATEIFIQQSSLPKLQQCTFSIYKYHNTYKGLIGISPSGAVTFVSKLYHGSISDKELTHQSGLLDLLGCGDSVMADRGFDILEYLAPIGVKLNIPPFLRGKSQLESSELIETRRIASLRIHVERCMERINITFLMVSCPCH
;
A
#
# COMPACT_ATOMS: atom_id res chain seq x y z
N MET A 1 0.76 17.53 -22.03
CA MET A 1 -0.21 18.04 -21.04
C MET A 1 0.08 17.34 -19.72
N TYR A 2 1.12 17.78 -18.99
CA TYR A 2 1.41 17.28 -17.63
C TYR A 2 0.41 17.89 -16.70
N LEU A 3 -0.49 17.05 -16.18
CA LEU A 3 -1.65 17.44 -15.43
C LEU A 3 -1.26 18.02 -14.07
N GLN A 4 -1.86 19.16 -13.75
CA GLN A 4 -1.80 19.94 -12.50
C GLN A 4 -2.36 19.21 -11.27
N PHE A 5 -2.14 17.90 -11.14
CA PHE A 5 -2.56 17.16 -9.93
C PHE A 5 -1.60 17.32 -8.75
N GLN A 6 -0.49 18.04 -8.91
CA GLN A 6 0.51 18.27 -7.85
C GLN A 6 0.01 19.12 -6.67
N HIS A 7 -1.18 19.72 -6.77
CA HIS A 7 -1.71 20.62 -5.74
C HIS A 7 -2.99 20.15 -5.05
N ILE A 8 -3.46 18.94 -5.37
CA ILE A 8 -4.62 18.39 -4.64
C ILE A 8 -4.08 17.75 -3.36
N PRO A 9 -4.45 18.23 -2.17
CA PRO A 9 -4.08 17.59 -0.92
C PRO A 9 -4.81 16.25 -0.84
N LEU A 10 -4.14 15.19 -1.28
CA LEU A 10 -4.70 13.83 -1.26
C LEU A 10 -4.86 13.29 0.18
N TRP A 11 -4.08 13.83 1.14
CA TRP A 11 -4.11 13.36 2.52
C TRP A 11 -5.20 14.05 3.33
N PRO A 12 -6.35 13.37 3.59
CA PRO A 12 -7.47 14.00 4.27
C PRO A 12 -7.20 14.17 5.77
N PRO A 13 -7.80 15.13 6.47
CA PRO A 13 -7.81 15.22 7.93
C PRO A 13 -8.38 13.95 8.59
N ARG A 14 -8.01 13.70 9.86
CA ARG A 14 -8.44 12.49 10.60
C ARG A 14 -9.95 12.42 10.80
N ASP A 15 -10.60 13.53 11.05
CA ASP A 15 -12.04 13.66 11.22
C ASP A 15 -12.80 13.25 9.95
N ILE A 16 -12.30 13.65 8.79
CA ILE A 16 -12.86 13.24 7.49
C ILE A 16 -12.74 11.74 7.29
N VAL A 17 -11.56 11.14 7.56
CA VAL A 17 -11.39 9.69 7.46
C VAL A 17 -12.37 8.96 8.39
N LYS A 18 -12.53 9.43 9.63
CA LYS A 18 -13.47 8.85 10.60
C LYS A 18 -14.93 9.02 10.19
N ALA A 19 -15.29 10.18 9.64
CA ALA A 19 -16.67 10.44 9.20
C ALA A 19 -17.13 9.44 8.14
N TYR A 20 -16.29 9.22 7.11
CA TYR A 20 -16.59 8.33 5.98
C TYR A 20 -16.17 6.87 6.18
N MET A 21 -15.61 6.53 7.33
CA MET A 21 -15.17 5.17 7.64
C MET A 21 -16.37 4.21 7.71
N PRO A 22 -16.33 3.07 7.00
CA PRO A 22 -17.37 2.04 7.08
C PRO A 22 -17.56 1.49 8.51
N LYS A 23 -18.78 1.08 8.86
CA LYS A 23 -19.13 0.59 10.20
C LYS A 23 -18.22 -0.55 10.68
N VAL A 24 -17.84 -1.46 9.80
CA VAL A 24 -16.96 -2.59 10.11
C VAL A 24 -15.58 -2.12 10.55
N PHE A 25 -15.00 -1.13 9.86
CA PHE A 25 -13.72 -0.53 10.26
C PHE A 25 -13.84 0.24 11.58
N LYS A 26 -14.92 1.00 11.77
CA LYS A 26 -15.17 1.74 13.03
C LYS A 26 -15.19 0.82 14.24
N GLN A 27 -15.75 -0.39 14.09
CA GLN A 27 -15.87 -1.35 15.19
C GLN A 27 -14.56 -2.11 15.47
N GLN A 28 -13.81 -2.48 14.44
CA GLN A 28 -12.66 -3.38 14.58
C GLN A 28 -11.33 -2.64 14.57
N TYR A 29 -11.21 -1.59 13.78
CA TYR A 29 -9.96 -0.85 13.56
C TYR A 29 -10.20 0.66 13.53
N PRO A 30 -10.72 1.28 14.60
CA PRO A 30 -11.15 2.68 14.60
C PRO A 30 -10.04 3.71 14.39
N THR A 31 -8.78 3.28 14.53
CA THR A 31 -7.59 4.14 14.38
C THR A 31 -6.95 4.04 13.01
N ILE A 32 -7.47 3.21 12.09
CA ILE A 32 -6.90 3.10 10.75
C ILE A 32 -6.94 4.43 10.03
N ARG A 33 -5.75 4.86 9.64
CA ARG A 33 -5.51 6.06 8.87
C ARG A 33 -5.46 5.78 7.38
N VAL A 34 -4.75 4.72 7.03
CA VAL A 34 -4.47 4.34 5.65
C VAL A 34 -4.26 2.83 5.55
N ILE A 35 -4.65 2.28 4.43
CA ILE A 35 -4.35 0.92 4.01
C ILE A 35 -3.39 1.03 2.84
N ILE A 36 -2.24 0.39 2.92
CA ILE A 36 -1.17 0.51 1.94
C ILE A 36 -0.97 -0.78 1.16
N ASP A 37 -0.59 -0.61 -0.08
CA ASP A 37 -0.17 -1.71 -0.95
C ASP A 37 0.83 -1.20 -1.98
N ALA A 38 1.68 -2.11 -2.50
CA ALA A 38 2.64 -1.81 -3.53
C ALA A 38 2.08 -2.21 -4.90
N THR A 39 2.12 -1.29 -5.85
CA THR A 39 1.75 -1.57 -7.24
C THR A 39 2.97 -1.56 -8.13
N GLU A 40 2.99 -2.43 -9.14
CA GLU A 40 4.08 -2.52 -10.10
C GLU A 40 3.56 -2.25 -11.51
N ILE A 41 4.26 -1.36 -12.22
CA ILE A 41 3.98 -0.99 -13.60
C ILE A 41 5.03 -1.64 -14.49
N PHE A 42 4.61 -2.42 -15.47
CA PHE A 42 5.50 -3.04 -16.45
C PHE A 42 6.18 -1.97 -17.31
N ILE A 43 7.48 -2.15 -17.51
CA ILE A 43 8.28 -1.28 -18.38
C ILE A 43 9.00 -2.11 -19.42
N GLN A 44 9.34 -1.48 -20.52
CA GLN A 44 10.19 -2.08 -21.53
C GLN A 44 11.58 -2.35 -20.94
N GLN A 45 12.12 -3.53 -21.24
CA GLN A 45 13.45 -3.93 -20.81
C GLN A 45 14.52 -2.97 -21.36
N SER A 46 15.35 -2.45 -20.47
CA SER A 46 16.46 -1.59 -20.88
C SER A 46 17.58 -2.40 -21.57
N SER A 47 18.22 -1.82 -22.55
CA SER A 47 19.44 -2.38 -23.15
C SER A 47 20.66 -2.31 -22.24
N LEU A 48 20.62 -1.51 -21.16
CA LEU A 48 21.69 -1.38 -20.17
C LEU A 48 21.56 -2.44 -19.08
N PRO A 49 22.54 -3.37 -18.91
CA PRO A 49 22.44 -4.48 -17.96
C PRO A 49 22.21 -4.03 -16.50
N LYS A 50 22.83 -2.94 -16.07
CA LYS A 50 22.63 -2.41 -14.71
C LYS A 50 21.19 -1.95 -14.47
N LEU A 51 20.61 -1.22 -15.42
CA LEU A 51 19.21 -0.77 -15.32
C LEU A 51 18.24 -1.95 -15.38
N GLN A 52 18.51 -2.92 -16.25
CA GLN A 52 17.76 -4.15 -16.33
C GLN A 52 17.73 -4.88 -14.99
N GLN A 53 18.89 -5.05 -14.34
CA GLN A 53 19.00 -5.70 -13.04
C GLN A 53 18.24 -4.93 -11.94
N CYS A 54 18.38 -3.62 -11.88
CA CYS A 54 17.69 -2.80 -10.87
C CYS A 54 16.17 -2.78 -11.03
N THR A 55 15.66 -2.83 -12.25
CA THR A 55 14.22 -2.78 -12.51
C THR A 55 13.55 -4.15 -12.55
N PHE A 56 14.33 -5.25 -12.50
CA PHE A 56 13.77 -6.60 -12.53
C PHE A 56 13.07 -6.94 -11.22
N SER A 57 11.76 -7.20 -11.30
CA SER A 57 10.95 -7.69 -10.19
C SER A 57 10.98 -9.21 -10.17
N ILE A 58 11.49 -9.79 -9.09
CA ILE A 58 11.48 -11.25 -8.87
C ILE A 58 10.05 -11.78 -8.76
N TYR A 59 9.15 -10.98 -8.21
CA TYR A 59 7.74 -11.35 -8.03
C TYR A 59 6.98 -11.45 -9.34
N LYS A 60 7.22 -10.49 -10.25
CA LYS A 60 6.54 -10.43 -11.56
C LYS A 60 7.31 -11.09 -12.70
N TYR A 61 8.59 -11.49 -12.48
CA TYR A 61 9.51 -11.99 -13.51
C TYR A 61 9.65 -11.04 -14.71
N HIS A 62 9.56 -9.75 -14.46
CA HIS A 62 9.58 -8.70 -15.46
C HIS A 62 10.25 -7.42 -14.94
N ASN A 63 10.69 -6.56 -15.90
CA ASN A 63 11.16 -5.23 -15.52
C ASN A 63 9.95 -4.34 -15.20
N THR A 64 9.99 -3.74 -14.01
CA THR A 64 8.88 -2.92 -13.48
C THR A 64 9.40 -1.67 -12.78
N TYR A 65 8.54 -0.67 -12.69
CA TYR A 65 8.61 0.33 -11.65
C TYR A 65 7.57 0.03 -10.58
N LYS A 66 7.93 0.33 -9.33
CA LYS A 66 7.12 0.04 -8.15
C LYS A 66 6.73 1.34 -7.44
N GLY A 67 5.48 1.47 -7.07
CA GLY A 67 4.95 2.60 -6.31
C GLY A 67 4.13 2.16 -5.12
N LEU A 68 4.14 2.95 -4.05
CA LEU A 68 3.30 2.75 -2.88
C LEU A 68 2.00 3.53 -3.06
N ILE A 69 0.87 2.87 -2.86
CA ILE A 69 -0.45 3.47 -2.87
C ILE A 69 -1.06 3.34 -1.48
N GLY A 70 -1.66 4.43 -1.00
CA GLY A 70 -2.43 4.48 0.23
C GLY A 70 -3.89 4.77 -0.03
N ILE A 71 -4.76 3.97 0.58
CA ILE A 71 -6.21 4.07 0.43
C ILE A 71 -6.82 4.28 1.81
N SER A 72 -7.76 5.19 1.93
CA SER A 72 -8.55 5.34 3.15
C SER A 72 -9.48 4.14 3.36
N PRO A 73 -9.96 3.88 4.58
CA PRO A 73 -10.95 2.84 4.84
C PRO A 73 -12.23 2.94 4.01
N SER A 74 -12.58 4.12 3.52
CA SER A 74 -13.71 4.35 2.63
C SER A 74 -13.44 4.00 1.15
N GLY A 75 -12.20 3.63 0.80
CA GLY A 75 -11.80 3.27 -0.56
C GLY A 75 -11.30 4.44 -1.42
N ALA A 76 -11.12 5.63 -0.85
CA ALA A 76 -10.53 6.75 -1.58
C ALA A 76 -9.00 6.65 -1.57
N VAL A 77 -8.36 6.92 -2.70
CA VAL A 77 -6.90 7.05 -2.79
C VAL A 77 -6.49 8.32 -2.05
N THR A 78 -5.63 8.16 -1.05
CA THR A 78 -5.19 9.26 -0.19
C THR A 78 -3.68 9.49 -0.24
N PHE A 79 -2.94 8.56 -0.82
CA PHE A 79 -1.51 8.65 -0.97
C PHE A 79 -1.03 7.91 -2.21
N VAL A 80 -0.09 8.51 -2.93
CA VAL A 80 0.63 7.87 -4.05
C VAL A 80 2.08 8.33 -3.99
N SER A 81 3.01 7.39 -3.92
CA SER A 81 4.44 7.68 -3.91
C SER A 81 4.95 8.01 -5.32
N LYS A 82 6.19 8.47 -5.39
CA LYS A 82 6.99 8.40 -6.63
C LYS A 82 7.20 6.94 -7.02
N LEU A 83 7.59 6.73 -8.28
CA LEU A 83 7.95 5.42 -8.77
C LEU A 83 9.42 5.12 -8.45
N TYR A 84 9.67 3.91 -8.01
CA TYR A 84 10.97 3.35 -7.69
C TYR A 84 11.26 2.15 -8.60
N HIS A 85 12.49 1.68 -8.62
CA HIS A 85 12.84 0.47 -9.38
C HIS A 85 12.15 -0.78 -8.82
N GLY A 86 11.77 -1.72 -9.69
CA GLY A 86 10.95 -2.88 -9.33
C GLY A 86 11.59 -3.84 -8.32
N SER A 87 12.92 -3.84 -8.19
CA SER A 87 13.64 -4.67 -7.22
C SER A 87 13.57 -4.15 -5.77
N ILE A 88 13.03 -2.95 -5.53
CA ILE A 88 12.92 -2.37 -4.18
C ILE A 88 12.00 -3.24 -3.30
N SER A 89 12.39 -3.45 -2.04
CA SER A 89 11.52 -4.13 -1.06
C SER A 89 10.35 -3.23 -0.63
N ASP A 90 9.23 -3.82 -0.21
CA ASP A 90 8.07 -3.06 0.30
C ASP A 90 8.42 -2.23 1.52
N LYS A 91 9.32 -2.74 2.35
CA LYS A 91 9.88 -2.06 3.51
C LYS A 91 10.62 -0.78 3.12
N GLU A 92 11.58 -0.90 2.22
CA GLU A 92 12.39 0.22 1.75
C GLU A 92 11.55 1.22 0.93
N LEU A 93 10.63 0.71 0.10
CA LEU A 93 9.65 1.52 -0.62
C LEU A 93 8.85 2.41 0.35
N THR A 94 8.35 1.83 1.43
CA THR A 94 7.58 2.58 2.43
C THR A 94 8.45 3.64 3.11
N HIS A 95 9.68 3.30 3.47
CA HIS A 95 10.62 4.24 4.09
C HIS A 95 10.92 5.45 3.20
N GLN A 96 11.16 5.22 1.90
CA GLN A 96 11.50 6.28 0.95
C GLN A 96 10.29 7.03 0.38
N SER A 97 9.08 6.51 0.57
CA SER A 97 7.87 7.04 -0.07
C SER A 97 7.43 8.42 0.42
N GLY A 98 7.85 8.83 1.62
CA GLY A 98 7.34 10.03 2.31
C GLY A 98 6.02 9.79 3.06
N LEU A 99 5.50 8.56 3.10
CA LEU A 99 4.27 8.24 3.84
C LEU A 99 4.43 8.45 5.35
N LEU A 100 5.61 8.12 5.89
CA LEU A 100 5.88 8.18 7.32
C LEU A 100 5.75 9.61 7.87
N ASP A 101 6.05 10.62 7.07
CA ASP A 101 5.96 12.05 7.44
C ASP A 101 4.50 12.53 7.59
N LEU A 102 3.55 11.80 6.99
CA LEU A 102 2.12 12.12 7.02
C LEU A 102 1.39 11.43 8.18
N LEU A 103 2.01 10.42 8.79
CA LEU A 103 1.45 9.66 9.91
C LEU A 103 1.78 10.33 11.24
N GLY A 104 0.91 10.13 12.22
CA GLY A 104 1.13 10.69 13.55
C GLY A 104 0.69 9.75 14.67
N CYS A 105 1.10 10.06 15.87
CA CYS A 105 0.78 9.28 17.07
C CYS A 105 -0.72 8.98 17.16
N GLY A 106 -1.06 7.72 17.45
CA GLY A 106 -2.41 7.21 17.54
C GLY A 106 -3.04 6.78 16.20
N ASP A 107 -2.37 7.01 15.07
CA ASP A 107 -2.78 6.42 13.79
C ASP A 107 -2.47 4.92 13.74
N SER A 108 -3.11 4.20 12.85
CA SER A 108 -2.69 2.86 12.47
C SER A 108 -2.70 2.67 10.96
N VAL A 109 -1.76 1.86 10.49
CA VAL A 109 -1.60 1.47 9.10
C VAL A 109 -2.04 0.03 8.96
N MET A 110 -2.77 -0.30 7.90
CA MET A 110 -3.05 -1.68 7.50
C MET A 110 -2.24 -2.00 6.25
N ALA A 111 -1.60 -3.18 6.23
CA ALA A 111 -0.78 -3.60 5.10
C ALA A 111 -0.80 -5.13 4.95
N ASP A 112 -0.23 -5.64 3.85
CA ASP A 112 0.01 -7.06 3.68
C ASP A 112 1.25 -7.52 4.46
N ARG A 113 1.41 -8.84 4.56
CA ARG A 113 2.51 -9.51 5.28
C ARG A 113 3.91 -9.11 4.78
N GLY A 114 4.03 -8.72 3.51
CA GLY A 114 5.29 -8.24 2.93
C GLY A 114 5.81 -6.92 3.53
N PHE A 115 4.94 -6.17 4.20
CA PHE A 115 5.27 -4.88 4.80
C PHE A 115 5.75 -5.04 6.25
N ASP A 116 6.97 -5.49 6.44
CA ASP A 116 7.61 -5.51 7.77
C ASP A 116 8.20 -4.13 8.10
N ILE A 117 7.31 -3.18 8.41
CA ILE A 117 7.63 -1.76 8.63
C ILE A 117 7.45 -1.32 10.08
N LEU A 118 7.24 -2.25 10.99
CA LEU A 118 6.98 -1.94 12.41
C LEU A 118 8.10 -1.10 13.04
N GLU A 119 9.35 -1.33 12.66
CA GLU A 119 10.50 -0.57 13.15
C GLU A 119 10.44 0.93 12.82
N TYR A 120 9.79 1.31 11.71
CA TYR A 120 9.60 2.71 11.31
C TYR A 120 8.37 3.34 11.96
N LEU A 121 7.33 2.54 12.21
CA LEU A 121 6.07 3.01 12.76
C LEU A 121 6.08 3.14 14.29
N ALA A 122 6.77 2.22 14.98
CA ALA A 122 6.81 2.21 16.45
C ALA A 122 7.37 3.50 17.06
N PRO A 123 8.47 4.10 16.55
CA PRO A 123 9.01 5.34 17.10
C PRO A 123 8.07 6.54 17.02
N ILE A 124 7.19 6.58 16.01
CA ILE A 124 6.21 7.66 15.81
C ILE A 124 4.84 7.35 16.44
N GLY A 125 4.73 6.25 17.22
CA GLY A 125 3.51 5.87 17.92
C GLY A 125 2.37 5.39 17.01
N VAL A 126 2.70 4.85 15.84
CA VAL A 126 1.74 4.33 14.84
C VAL A 126 1.69 2.81 14.94
N LYS A 127 0.47 2.24 14.92
CA LYS A 127 0.27 0.79 14.95
C LYS A 127 0.25 0.20 13.55
N LEU A 128 0.83 -1.00 13.40
CA LEU A 128 0.77 -1.80 12.18
C LEU A 128 -0.23 -2.94 12.34
N ASN A 129 -1.19 -3.02 11.42
CA ASN A 129 -2.15 -4.12 11.33
C ASN A 129 -1.83 -4.96 10.09
N ILE A 130 -1.20 -6.11 10.31
CA ILE A 130 -0.88 -7.10 9.27
C ILE A 130 -1.45 -8.46 9.68
N PRO A 131 -1.77 -9.36 8.72
CA PRO A 131 -2.17 -10.72 9.06
C PRO A 131 -1.08 -11.42 9.87
N PRO A 132 -1.43 -12.14 10.96
CA PRO A 132 -0.46 -12.83 11.79
C PRO A 132 0.37 -13.86 11.02
N PHE A 133 1.63 -14.02 11.44
CA PHE A 133 2.55 -15.01 10.88
C PHE A 133 2.39 -16.38 11.57
N LEU A 134 2.58 -17.45 10.84
CA LEU A 134 2.59 -18.83 11.39
C LEU A 134 3.78 -19.13 12.32
N ARG A 135 4.75 -18.27 12.50
CA ARG A 135 5.92 -18.32 13.42
C ARG A 135 6.29 -19.73 13.89
N GLY A 136 6.44 -20.68 12.95
CA GLY A 136 6.80 -22.07 13.27
C GLY A 136 5.70 -22.94 13.88
N LYS A 137 4.48 -22.44 14.05
CA LYS A 137 3.31 -23.22 14.44
C LYS A 137 2.74 -23.96 13.22
N SER A 138 2.37 -25.21 13.38
CA SER A 138 1.72 -26.01 12.32
C SER A 138 0.33 -25.47 11.96
N GLN A 139 -0.32 -24.74 12.87
CA GLN A 139 -1.62 -24.11 12.68
C GLN A 139 -1.70 -22.78 13.45
N LEU A 140 -2.51 -21.82 12.94
CA LEU A 140 -2.85 -20.60 13.64
C LEU A 140 -3.81 -20.92 14.79
N GLU A 141 -3.68 -20.23 15.92
CA GLU A 141 -4.67 -20.28 16.99
C GLU A 141 -6.01 -19.71 16.51
N SER A 142 -7.11 -20.13 17.14
CA SER A 142 -8.46 -19.72 16.71
C SER A 142 -8.64 -18.20 16.68
N SER A 143 -8.00 -17.48 17.60
CA SER A 143 -7.97 -16.01 17.64
C SER A 143 -7.22 -15.40 16.46
N GLU A 144 -6.06 -15.96 16.10
CA GLU A 144 -5.24 -15.54 14.96
C GLU A 144 -5.94 -15.83 13.62
N LEU A 145 -6.69 -16.94 13.54
CA LEU A 145 -7.51 -17.27 12.37
C LEU A 145 -8.64 -16.27 12.18
N ILE A 146 -9.31 -15.86 13.27
CA ILE A 146 -10.38 -14.86 13.22
C ILE A 146 -9.80 -13.51 12.75
N GLU A 147 -8.67 -13.10 13.29
CA GLU A 147 -8.01 -11.85 12.91
C GLU A 147 -7.55 -11.88 11.45
N THR A 148 -6.94 -12.97 11.01
CA THR A 148 -6.56 -13.17 9.60
C THR A 148 -7.75 -13.03 8.67
N ARG A 149 -8.88 -13.67 8.99
CA ARG A 149 -10.11 -13.57 8.19
C ARG A 149 -10.67 -12.16 8.19
N ARG A 150 -10.62 -11.46 9.32
CA ARG A 150 -11.07 -10.06 9.43
C ARG A 150 -10.24 -9.14 8.55
N ILE A 151 -8.92 -9.21 8.65
CA ILE A 151 -8.02 -8.40 7.81
C ILE A 151 -8.22 -8.74 6.33
N ALA A 152 -8.31 -10.02 5.97
CA ALA A 152 -8.54 -10.45 4.59
C ALA A 152 -9.86 -9.92 4.03
N SER A 153 -10.97 -9.99 4.80
CA SER A 153 -12.27 -9.48 4.34
C SER A 153 -12.27 -7.97 4.10
N LEU A 154 -11.53 -7.22 4.91
CA LEU A 154 -11.41 -5.77 4.75
C LEU A 154 -10.52 -5.41 3.56
N ARG A 155 -9.49 -6.23 3.27
CA ARG A 155 -8.61 -6.04 2.12
C ARG A 155 -9.28 -6.25 0.76
N ILE A 156 -10.34 -7.05 0.67
CA ILE A 156 -11.10 -7.22 -0.59
C ILE A 156 -11.56 -5.86 -1.13
N HIS A 157 -11.95 -4.92 -0.27
CA HIS A 157 -12.31 -3.57 -0.70
C HIS A 157 -11.11 -2.78 -1.25
N VAL A 158 -9.94 -3.00 -0.68
CA VAL A 158 -8.68 -2.38 -1.12
C VAL A 158 -8.25 -2.95 -2.46
N GLU A 159 -8.24 -4.26 -2.60
CA GLU A 159 -7.87 -4.96 -3.84
C GLU A 159 -8.74 -4.48 -5.02
N ARG A 160 -10.05 -4.33 -4.82
CA ARG A 160 -10.95 -3.76 -5.82
C ARG A 160 -10.61 -2.31 -6.20
N CYS A 161 -10.18 -1.50 -5.24
CA CYS A 161 -9.73 -0.13 -5.54
C CYS A 161 -8.41 -0.15 -6.30
N MET A 162 -7.47 -1.03 -5.92
CA MET A 162 -6.19 -1.19 -6.60
C MET A 162 -6.35 -1.68 -8.03
N GLU A 163 -7.24 -2.65 -8.27
CA GLU A 163 -7.57 -3.10 -9.62
C GLU A 163 -8.07 -1.95 -10.51
N ARG A 164 -8.94 -1.09 -9.99
CA ARG A 164 -9.41 0.09 -10.72
C ARG A 164 -8.29 1.07 -11.05
N ILE A 165 -7.37 1.29 -10.10
CA ILE A 165 -6.21 2.17 -10.30
C ILE A 165 -5.29 1.58 -11.37
N ASN A 166 -4.98 0.28 -11.29
CA ASN A 166 -4.13 -0.41 -12.26
C ASN A 166 -4.73 -0.37 -13.68
N ILE A 167 -6.03 -0.60 -13.81
CA ILE A 167 -6.74 -0.49 -15.10
C ILE A 167 -6.64 0.94 -15.65
N THR A 168 -6.82 1.95 -14.80
CA THR A 168 -6.73 3.36 -15.22
C THR A 168 -5.31 3.72 -15.65
N PHE A 169 -4.28 3.26 -14.94
CA PHE A 169 -2.88 3.46 -15.32
C PHE A 169 -2.53 2.77 -16.64
N LEU A 170 -3.00 1.55 -16.85
CA LEU A 170 -2.80 0.82 -18.11
C LEU A 170 -3.47 1.52 -19.30
N MET A 171 -4.65 2.11 -19.10
CA MET A 171 -5.35 2.86 -20.17
C MET A 171 -4.68 4.20 -20.51
N VAL A 172 -4.02 4.84 -19.53
CA VAL A 172 -3.33 6.13 -19.75
C VAL A 172 -1.93 5.92 -20.35
N SER A 173 -1.30 4.78 -20.14
CA SER A 173 0.04 4.46 -20.63
C SER A 173 0.05 3.77 -22.00
N CYS A 174 -1.10 3.50 -22.61
CA CYS A 174 -1.19 3.02 -23.98
C CYS A 174 -1.47 4.21 -24.93
N PRO A 175 -0.45 4.83 -25.57
CA PRO A 175 -0.72 5.73 -26.67
C PRO A 175 -1.24 4.84 -27.80
N CYS A 176 -2.51 5.00 -28.12
CA CYS A 176 -3.05 4.48 -29.37
C CYS A 176 -2.23 5.05 -30.54
N HIS A 177 -1.48 4.19 -31.22
CA HIS A 177 -1.07 4.40 -32.59
C HIS A 177 -2.19 3.94 -33.51
#